data_252dd382411567238ca162d300525b7c
#
_entry.id   252dd382411567238ca162d300525b7c
#
_cell.length_a   1.000
_cell.length_b   1.000
_cell.length_c   1.000
_cell.angle_alpha   90.00
_cell.angle_beta   90.00
_cell.angle_gamma   90.00
#
_symmetry.space_group_name_H-M   'P 1'
#
loop_
_entity.id
_entity.type
_entity.pdbx_description
1 polymer ?
#
loop_
_entity_poly.entity_id
_entity_poly.type
_entity_poly.pdbx_seq_one_letter_code
_entity_poly.pdbx_strand_id
1 'polypeptide(L)'
;EQLVRERHEVTFIDTAPELLKKVMGMIDVQVIEGNCTVYSTLKEAGIEHADLFIAVTDSDEINLLSCLIAKKASNCHTVARVRNPEYNEDIQFIKQEMGLSLTINPEWATAVEIARLIQIPSAMEVDSFANNRVNMIRFLIPEGSVLADMKVADVGGAFKGSFLICVIERNHEIIIPDRKSTRLNS
;
A
#
# COMPACT_ATOMS: atom_id res chain seq x y z
N GLU A 1 4.33 -15.12 0.95
CA GLU A 1 3.71 -15.86 2.06
C GLU A 1 2.20 -15.61 2.13
N GLN A 2 1.73 -14.35 2.14
CA GLN A 2 0.32 -14.01 2.27
C GLN A 2 -0.54 -14.69 1.19
N LEU A 3 -0.15 -14.59 -0.08
CA LEU A 3 -0.88 -15.22 -1.19
C LEU A 3 -1.01 -16.74 -1.02
N VAL A 4 0.07 -17.42 -0.57
CA VAL A 4 0.04 -18.87 -0.32
C VAL A 4 -0.90 -19.20 0.84
N ARG A 5 -0.90 -18.40 1.91
CA ARG A 5 -1.85 -18.56 3.04
C ARG A 5 -3.30 -18.41 2.58
N GLU A 6 -3.54 -17.56 1.61
CA GLU A 6 -4.86 -17.34 0.99
C GLU A 6 -5.20 -18.39 -0.10
N ARG A 7 -4.33 -19.41 -0.26
CA ARG A 7 -4.49 -20.55 -1.19
C ARG A 7 -4.39 -20.15 -2.67
N HIS A 8 -3.62 -19.11 -2.98
CA HIS A 8 -3.25 -18.83 -4.36
C HIS A 8 -2.08 -19.72 -4.79
N GLU A 9 -2.08 -20.16 -6.04
CA GLU A 9 -0.93 -20.80 -6.67
C GLU A 9 0.11 -19.73 -7.02
N VAL A 10 1.33 -19.89 -6.53
CA VAL A 10 2.40 -18.89 -6.70
C VAL A 10 3.60 -19.55 -7.36
N THR A 11 4.05 -18.96 -8.47
CA THR A 11 5.32 -19.29 -9.11
C THR A 11 6.31 -18.16 -8.88
N PHE A 12 7.50 -18.48 -8.39
CA PHE A 12 8.58 -17.54 -8.11
C PHE A 12 9.68 -17.68 -9.13
N ILE A 13 10.09 -16.58 -9.78
CA ILE A 13 11.15 -16.54 -10.79
C ILE A 13 12.31 -15.71 -10.27
N ASP A 14 13.50 -16.25 -10.27
CA ASP A 14 14.74 -15.53 -9.94
C ASP A 14 15.93 -16.12 -10.69
N THR A 15 16.99 -15.33 -10.85
CA THR A 15 18.26 -15.78 -11.46
C THR A 15 19.23 -16.37 -10.44
N ALA A 16 18.93 -16.24 -9.12
CA ALA A 16 19.79 -16.67 -8.03
C ALA A 16 19.35 -18.03 -7.45
N PRO A 17 20.03 -19.15 -7.76
CA PRO A 17 19.64 -20.49 -7.31
C PRO A 17 19.56 -20.63 -5.78
N GLU A 18 20.46 -19.95 -5.07
CA GLU A 18 20.49 -20.01 -3.60
C GLU A 18 19.28 -19.32 -2.97
N LEU A 19 18.77 -18.24 -3.60
CA LEU A 19 17.52 -17.59 -3.16
C LEU A 19 16.33 -18.52 -3.40
N LEU A 20 16.28 -19.17 -4.56
CA LEU A 20 15.21 -20.10 -4.89
C LEU A 20 15.16 -21.28 -3.91
N LYS A 21 16.31 -21.88 -3.57
CA LYS A 21 16.38 -22.94 -2.54
C LYS A 21 15.86 -22.46 -1.18
N LYS A 22 16.22 -21.25 -0.79
CA LYS A 22 15.75 -20.66 0.47
C LYS A 22 14.23 -20.47 0.46
N VAL A 23 13.66 -19.95 -0.63
CA VAL A 23 12.22 -19.75 -0.78
C VAL A 23 11.47 -21.07 -0.70
N MET A 24 11.92 -22.11 -1.41
CA MET A 24 11.34 -23.48 -1.36
C MET A 24 11.37 -24.09 0.05
N GLY A 25 12.39 -23.76 0.85
CA GLY A 25 12.48 -24.22 2.24
C GLY A 25 11.54 -23.50 3.21
N MET A 26 10.98 -22.35 2.82
CA MET A 26 10.15 -21.52 3.69
C MET A 26 8.66 -21.58 3.35
N ILE A 27 8.32 -21.72 2.09
CA ILE A 27 6.95 -21.65 1.59
C ILE A 27 6.74 -22.65 0.44
N ASP A 28 5.52 -23.16 0.33
CA ASP A 28 5.13 -24.08 -0.74
C ASP A 28 4.79 -23.28 -2.00
N VAL A 29 5.76 -23.17 -2.91
CA VAL A 29 5.65 -22.43 -4.17
C VAL A 29 6.42 -23.15 -5.27
N GLN A 30 5.97 -23.01 -6.50
CA GLN A 30 6.77 -23.37 -7.66
C GLN A 30 7.90 -22.35 -7.85
N VAL A 31 9.10 -22.81 -8.18
CA VAL A 31 10.23 -21.92 -8.48
C VAL A 31 10.79 -22.22 -9.86
N ILE A 32 11.15 -21.17 -10.57
CA ILE A 32 11.80 -21.24 -11.90
C ILE A 32 13.09 -20.42 -11.83
N GLU A 33 14.22 -21.08 -12.14
CA GLU A 33 15.49 -20.37 -12.29
C GLU A 33 15.56 -19.76 -13.69
N GLY A 34 15.64 -18.42 -13.78
CA GLY A 34 15.73 -17.76 -15.08
C GLY A 34 15.51 -16.26 -15.03
N ASN A 35 15.68 -15.65 -16.19
CA ASN A 35 15.48 -14.22 -16.38
C ASN A 35 14.01 -13.94 -16.74
N CYS A 36 13.33 -13.15 -15.91
CA CYS A 36 11.92 -12.78 -16.10
C CYS A 36 11.65 -11.89 -17.33
N THR A 37 12.70 -11.36 -18.00
CA THR A 37 12.55 -10.66 -19.28
C THR A 37 12.61 -11.58 -20.49
N VAL A 38 12.78 -12.88 -20.28
CA VAL A 38 12.80 -13.89 -21.34
C VAL A 38 11.45 -14.58 -21.41
N TYR A 39 10.79 -14.49 -22.57
CA TYR A 39 9.45 -15.06 -22.75
C TYR A 39 9.38 -16.57 -22.48
N SER A 40 10.39 -17.36 -22.88
CA SER A 40 10.40 -18.80 -22.60
C SER A 40 10.42 -19.11 -21.11
N THR A 41 11.10 -18.31 -20.29
CA THR A 41 11.10 -18.42 -18.82
C THR A 41 9.72 -18.13 -18.26
N LEU A 42 9.06 -17.06 -18.74
CA LEU A 42 7.70 -16.73 -18.32
C LEU A 42 6.70 -17.80 -18.74
N LYS A 43 6.88 -18.39 -19.91
CA LYS A 43 6.04 -19.48 -20.41
C LYS A 43 6.20 -20.75 -19.57
N GLU A 44 7.42 -21.13 -19.20
CA GLU A 44 7.71 -22.23 -18.28
C GLU A 44 7.07 -22.00 -16.91
N ALA A 45 7.05 -20.73 -16.45
CA ALA A 45 6.40 -20.32 -15.20
C ALA A 45 4.87 -20.26 -15.27
N GLY A 46 4.27 -20.56 -16.43
CA GLY A 46 2.82 -20.61 -16.59
C GLY A 46 2.15 -19.27 -16.87
N ILE A 47 2.85 -18.27 -17.38
CA ILE A 47 2.33 -16.91 -17.61
C ILE A 47 1.04 -16.89 -18.45
N GLU A 48 0.86 -17.84 -19.36
CA GLU A 48 -0.32 -17.91 -20.24
C GLU A 48 -1.64 -18.11 -19.47
N HIS A 49 -1.54 -18.61 -18.22
CA HIS A 49 -2.67 -18.91 -17.35
C HIS A 49 -2.67 -18.08 -16.06
N ALA A 50 -1.71 -17.17 -15.90
CA ALA A 50 -1.62 -16.34 -14.70
C ALA A 50 -2.69 -15.25 -14.67
N ASP A 51 -3.30 -15.03 -13.52
CA ASP A 51 -4.19 -13.90 -13.27
C ASP A 51 -3.42 -12.63 -12.95
N LEU A 52 -2.26 -12.77 -12.29
CA LEU A 52 -1.45 -11.66 -11.79
C LEU A 52 0.05 -11.94 -11.99
N PHE A 53 0.76 -10.97 -12.53
CA PHE A 53 2.21 -10.94 -12.62
C PHE A 53 2.78 -9.77 -11.82
N ILE A 54 3.70 -10.05 -10.89
CA ILE A 54 4.32 -9.05 -10.03
C ILE A 54 5.83 -9.02 -10.27
N ALA A 55 6.35 -7.89 -10.73
CA ALA A 55 7.78 -7.69 -10.96
C ALA A 55 8.38 -6.79 -9.87
N VAL A 56 9.29 -7.35 -9.08
CA VAL A 56 9.90 -6.71 -7.90
C VAL A 56 11.42 -6.93 -7.83
N THR A 57 12.08 -6.98 -8.98
CA THR A 57 13.54 -7.09 -9.05
C THR A 57 14.21 -5.78 -8.61
N ASP A 58 15.54 -5.76 -8.60
CA ASP A 58 16.31 -4.57 -8.21
C ASP A 58 16.38 -3.49 -9.30
N SER A 59 15.96 -3.77 -10.54
CA SER A 59 15.94 -2.81 -11.65
C SER A 59 14.51 -2.48 -12.06
N ASP A 60 14.19 -1.18 -12.09
CA ASP A 60 12.91 -0.66 -12.55
C ASP A 60 12.66 -1.01 -14.03
N GLU A 61 13.72 -0.94 -14.86
CA GLU A 61 13.66 -1.27 -16.28
C GLU A 61 13.31 -2.74 -16.51
N ILE A 62 13.92 -3.65 -15.72
CA ILE A 62 13.61 -5.08 -15.75
C ILE A 62 12.17 -5.30 -15.31
N ASN A 63 11.71 -4.62 -14.25
CA ASN A 63 10.34 -4.74 -13.78
C ASN A 63 9.32 -4.27 -14.82
N LEU A 64 9.58 -3.13 -15.45
CA LEU A 64 8.73 -2.61 -16.53
C LEU A 64 8.72 -3.54 -17.74
N LEU A 65 9.91 -3.96 -18.22
CA LEU A 65 10.04 -4.82 -19.39
C LEU A 65 9.37 -6.19 -19.17
N SER A 66 9.60 -6.82 -18.02
CA SER A 66 8.99 -8.12 -17.73
C SER A 66 7.46 -8.02 -17.63
N CYS A 67 6.92 -6.95 -17.05
CA CYS A 67 5.48 -6.69 -17.04
C CYS A 67 4.92 -6.48 -18.45
N LEU A 68 5.63 -5.76 -19.32
CA LEU A 68 5.23 -5.60 -20.72
C LEU A 68 5.15 -6.94 -21.44
N ILE A 69 6.17 -7.79 -21.27
CA ILE A 69 6.21 -9.13 -21.89
C ILE A 69 5.07 -9.99 -21.34
N ALA A 70 4.88 -10.01 -20.03
CA ALA A 70 3.79 -10.73 -19.39
C ALA A 70 2.42 -10.28 -19.92
N LYS A 71 2.20 -8.97 -20.04
CA LYS A 71 0.97 -8.40 -20.58
C LYS A 71 0.72 -8.76 -22.05
N LYS A 72 1.78 -8.91 -22.83
CA LYS A 72 1.67 -9.35 -24.24
C LYS A 72 1.50 -10.86 -24.37
N ALA A 73 2.02 -11.62 -23.41
CA ALA A 73 1.91 -13.07 -23.37
C ALA A 73 0.53 -13.55 -22.90
N SER A 74 -0.11 -12.79 -22.02
CA SER A 74 -1.41 -13.12 -21.44
C SER A 74 -2.22 -11.86 -21.16
N ASN A 75 -3.47 -12.06 -20.72
CA ASN A 75 -4.32 -10.94 -20.31
C ASN A 75 -4.26 -10.66 -18.81
N CYS A 76 -3.19 -11.11 -18.12
CA CYS A 76 -3.02 -10.97 -16.68
C CYS A 76 -2.95 -9.51 -16.23
N HIS A 77 -3.27 -9.28 -14.97
CA HIS A 77 -2.94 -8.04 -14.30
C HIS A 77 -1.43 -7.97 -14.04
N THR A 78 -0.83 -6.80 -14.24
CA THR A 78 0.62 -6.62 -14.06
C THR A 78 0.89 -5.53 -13.02
N VAL A 79 1.82 -5.83 -12.10
CA VAL A 79 2.29 -4.91 -11.06
C VAL A 79 3.80 -4.77 -11.17
N ALA A 80 4.29 -3.56 -11.41
CA ALA A 80 5.71 -3.26 -11.47
C ALA A 80 6.15 -2.40 -10.28
N ARG A 81 7.26 -2.79 -9.62
CA ARG A 81 7.95 -1.92 -8.68
C ARG A 81 8.80 -0.92 -9.46
N VAL A 82 8.56 0.38 -9.24
CA VAL A 82 9.29 1.48 -9.88
C VAL A 82 9.68 2.47 -8.80
N ARG A 83 10.98 2.61 -8.52
CA ARG A 83 11.54 3.41 -7.42
C ARG A 83 12.15 4.72 -7.87
N ASN A 84 12.73 4.75 -9.09
CA ASN A 84 13.44 5.91 -9.58
C ASN A 84 12.49 7.12 -9.71
N PRO A 85 12.78 8.23 -9.01
CA PRO A 85 11.96 9.44 -9.07
C PRO A 85 11.85 10.05 -10.48
N GLU A 86 12.79 9.79 -11.36
CA GLU A 86 12.79 10.28 -12.75
C GLU A 86 11.56 9.76 -13.53
N TYR A 87 11.05 8.57 -13.17
CA TYR A 87 9.85 8.02 -13.79
C TYR A 87 8.55 8.61 -13.24
N ASN A 88 8.57 9.33 -12.10
CA ASN A 88 7.34 9.76 -11.44
C ASN A 88 6.49 10.70 -12.29
N GLU A 89 7.11 11.57 -13.08
CA GLU A 89 6.39 12.52 -13.94
C GLU A 89 5.71 11.79 -15.11
N ASP A 90 6.37 10.78 -15.67
CA ASP A 90 5.93 10.05 -16.85
C ASP A 90 5.24 8.71 -16.50
N ILE A 91 5.11 8.36 -15.22
CA ILE A 91 4.63 7.03 -14.80
C ILE A 91 3.22 6.71 -15.32
N GLN A 92 2.36 7.73 -15.45
CA GLN A 92 1.01 7.54 -15.98
C GLN A 92 1.05 7.23 -17.48
N PHE A 93 1.91 7.90 -18.22
CA PHE A 93 2.15 7.62 -19.64
C PHE A 93 2.72 6.20 -19.82
N ILE A 94 3.80 5.87 -19.10
CA ILE A 94 4.41 4.54 -19.13
C ILE A 94 3.38 3.44 -18.81
N LYS A 95 2.58 3.66 -17.77
CA LYS A 95 1.55 2.71 -17.36
C LYS A 95 0.51 2.47 -18.45
N GLN A 96 0.06 3.53 -19.12
CA GLN A 96 -0.93 3.44 -20.19
C GLN A 96 -0.37 2.76 -21.43
N GLU A 97 0.81 3.18 -21.91
CA GLU A 97 1.43 2.64 -23.12
C GLU A 97 1.87 1.19 -22.97
N MET A 98 2.33 0.79 -21.79
CA MET A 98 2.72 -0.59 -21.50
C MET A 98 1.55 -1.47 -21.04
N GLY A 99 0.37 -0.91 -20.80
CA GLY A 99 -0.81 -1.63 -20.33
C GLY A 99 -0.65 -2.19 -18.91
N LEU A 100 0.12 -1.52 -18.05
CA LEU A 100 0.34 -1.94 -16.67
C LEU A 100 -0.92 -1.69 -15.82
N SER A 101 -1.27 -2.66 -14.98
CA SER A 101 -2.40 -2.51 -14.05
C SER A 101 -2.04 -1.59 -12.88
N LEU A 102 -0.82 -1.74 -12.33
CA LEU A 102 -0.36 -0.97 -11.17
C LEU A 102 1.16 -0.79 -11.21
N THR A 103 1.62 0.36 -10.74
CA THR A 103 3.02 0.60 -10.36
C THR A 103 3.09 0.90 -8.87
N ILE A 104 4.08 0.36 -8.18
CA ILE A 104 4.29 0.55 -6.74
C ILE A 104 5.69 1.10 -6.47
N ASN A 105 5.77 2.02 -5.52
CA ASN A 105 7.02 2.52 -4.95
C ASN A 105 6.90 2.45 -3.42
N PRO A 106 7.31 1.33 -2.79
CA PRO A 106 7.17 1.14 -1.36
C PRO A 106 7.99 2.16 -0.55
N GLU A 107 9.15 2.53 -1.05
CA GLU A 107 10.04 3.51 -0.42
C GLU A 107 9.38 4.90 -0.35
N TRP A 108 8.79 5.35 -1.46
CA TRP A 108 8.05 6.60 -1.52
C TRP A 108 6.79 6.57 -0.62
N ALA A 109 6.02 5.49 -0.67
CA ALA A 109 4.84 5.33 0.17
C ALA A 109 5.20 5.42 1.66
N THR A 110 6.28 4.73 2.07
CA THR A 110 6.79 4.80 3.44
C THR A 110 7.28 6.20 3.81
N ALA A 111 8.00 6.88 2.93
CA ALA A 111 8.48 8.24 3.18
C ALA A 111 7.33 9.24 3.36
N VAL A 112 6.27 9.11 2.56
CA VAL A 112 5.05 9.92 2.70
C VAL A 112 4.39 9.67 4.05
N GLU A 113 4.32 8.43 4.49
CA GLU A 113 3.73 8.06 5.79
C GLU A 113 4.53 8.62 6.96
N ILE A 114 5.85 8.49 6.91
CA ILE A 114 6.75 9.11 7.91
C ILE A 114 6.57 10.63 7.94
N ALA A 115 6.52 11.28 6.77
CA ALA A 115 6.33 12.73 6.69
C ALA A 115 4.99 13.17 7.32
N ARG A 116 3.92 12.41 7.15
CA ARG A 116 2.62 12.66 7.81
C ARG A 116 2.71 12.58 9.33
N LEU A 117 3.36 11.55 9.85
CA LEU A 117 3.57 11.38 11.29
C LEU A 117 4.39 12.54 11.90
N ILE A 118 5.40 13.03 11.17
CA ILE A 118 6.21 14.17 11.61
C ILE A 118 5.38 15.48 11.62
N GLN A 119 4.50 15.67 10.64
CA GLN A 119 3.64 16.86 10.56
C GLN A 119 2.60 16.93 11.69
N ILE A 120 2.17 15.79 12.20
CA ILE A 120 1.15 15.71 13.26
C ILE A 120 1.67 14.77 14.37
N PRO A 121 2.61 15.23 15.21
CA PRO A 121 3.29 14.38 16.19
C PRO A 121 2.36 13.75 17.24
N SER A 122 1.17 14.34 17.47
CA SER A 122 0.16 13.83 18.38
C SER A 122 -0.79 12.81 17.73
N ALA A 123 -0.71 12.61 16.41
CA ALA A 123 -1.53 11.63 15.74
C ALA A 123 -1.00 10.22 15.98
N MET A 124 -1.90 9.29 16.27
CA MET A 124 -1.60 7.85 16.28
C MET A 124 -1.68 7.27 14.85
N GLU A 125 -2.56 7.83 14.04
CA GLU A 125 -2.85 7.37 12.70
C GLU A 125 -3.37 8.54 11.85
N VAL A 126 -2.97 8.60 10.59
CA VAL A 126 -3.41 9.64 9.65
C VAL A 126 -3.74 8.98 8.32
N ASP A 127 -5.02 8.91 7.98
CA ASP A 127 -5.49 8.46 6.67
C ASP A 127 -5.86 9.64 5.78
N SER A 128 -5.42 9.62 4.54
CA SER A 128 -5.70 10.68 3.59
C SER A 128 -6.61 10.21 2.47
N PHE A 129 -7.61 11.02 2.16
CA PHE A 129 -8.62 10.78 1.13
C PHE A 129 -8.63 11.90 0.08
N ALA A 130 -9.27 11.63 -1.05
CA ALA A 130 -9.48 12.62 -2.11
C ALA A 130 -8.17 13.32 -2.56
N ASN A 131 -7.11 12.55 -2.83
CA ASN A 131 -5.79 13.04 -3.23
C ASN A 131 -5.20 14.03 -2.19
N ASN A 132 -5.15 13.61 -0.93
CA ASN A 132 -4.63 14.37 0.21
C ASN A 132 -5.40 15.68 0.55
N ARG A 133 -6.62 15.84 0.05
CA ARG A 133 -7.45 17.03 0.36
C ARG A 133 -8.23 16.88 1.65
N VAL A 134 -8.43 15.65 2.13
CA VAL A 134 -9.14 15.35 3.37
C VAL A 134 -8.27 14.38 4.17
N ASN A 135 -8.01 14.68 5.44
CA ASN A 135 -7.29 13.81 6.34
C ASN A 135 -8.23 13.34 7.46
N MET A 136 -8.23 12.04 7.73
CA MET A 136 -8.79 11.47 8.94
C MET A 136 -7.66 11.21 9.92
N ILE A 137 -7.75 11.79 11.10
CA ILE A 137 -6.69 11.77 12.10
C ILE A 137 -7.23 11.07 13.35
N ARG A 138 -6.51 10.04 13.80
CA ARG A 138 -6.76 9.40 15.10
C ARG A 138 -5.72 9.90 16.09
N PHE A 139 -6.19 10.38 17.24
CA PHE A 139 -5.30 10.81 18.32
C PHE A 139 -5.88 10.42 19.67
N LEU A 140 -4.99 10.21 20.63
CA LEU A 140 -5.37 9.96 22.01
C LEU A 140 -5.60 11.28 22.72
N ILE A 141 -6.68 11.37 23.51
CA ILE A 141 -6.92 12.50 24.39
C ILE A 141 -6.36 12.13 25.77
N PRO A 142 -5.24 12.74 26.21
CA PRO A 142 -4.69 12.47 27.54
C PRO A 142 -5.62 13.01 28.64
N GLU A 143 -5.60 12.35 29.80
CA GLU A 143 -6.23 12.89 30.99
C GLU A 143 -5.68 14.29 31.31
N GLY A 144 -6.57 15.22 31.67
CA GLY A 144 -6.20 16.61 31.98
C GLY A 144 -5.92 17.49 30.74
N SER A 145 -6.11 16.98 29.51
CA SER A 145 -6.05 17.83 28.32
C SER A 145 -7.25 18.79 28.26
N VAL A 146 -7.09 19.88 27.50
CA VAL A 146 -8.18 20.86 27.28
C VAL A 146 -9.42 20.21 26.62
N LEU A 147 -9.19 19.11 25.90
CA LEU A 147 -10.26 18.34 25.23
C LEU A 147 -10.99 17.36 26.16
N ALA A 148 -10.38 16.98 27.28
CA ALA A 148 -10.99 16.08 28.24
C ALA A 148 -12.29 16.70 28.75
N ASP A 149 -13.36 15.92 28.78
CA ASP A 149 -14.71 16.31 29.22
C ASP A 149 -15.42 17.40 28.39
N MET A 150 -14.79 17.90 27.32
CA MET A 150 -15.39 18.88 26.41
C MET A 150 -16.52 18.23 25.62
N LYS A 151 -17.63 18.94 25.41
CA LYS A 151 -18.67 18.48 24.48
C LYS A 151 -18.18 18.59 23.04
N VAL A 152 -18.52 17.63 22.20
CA VAL A 152 -18.20 17.64 20.76
C VAL A 152 -18.62 18.93 20.08
N ALA A 153 -19.75 19.53 20.50
CA ALA A 153 -20.21 20.81 19.96
C ALA A 153 -19.26 21.99 20.23
N ASP A 154 -18.52 21.95 21.32
CA ASP A 154 -17.68 23.05 21.78
C ASP A 154 -16.26 22.97 21.25
N VAL A 155 -15.85 21.80 20.79
CA VAL A 155 -14.48 21.56 20.26
C VAL A 155 -14.16 22.47 19.08
N GLY A 156 -15.12 22.70 18.17
CA GLY A 156 -14.94 23.59 17.02
C GLY A 156 -14.61 25.05 17.37
N GLY A 157 -15.01 25.50 18.54
CA GLY A 157 -14.67 26.83 19.07
C GLY A 157 -13.29 26.91 19.72
N ALA A 158 -12.76 25.80 20.19
CA ALA A 158 -11.46 25.71 20.85
C ALA A 158 -10.26 25.65 19.87
N PHE A 159 -10.50 25.26 18.63
CA PHE A 159 -9.46 25.06 17.62
C PHE A 159 -9.76 25.84 16.34
N LYS A 160 -8.71 26.46 15.77
CA LYS A 160 -8.82 27.10 14.47
C LYS A 160 -8.77 26.04 13.37
N GLY A 161 -9.89 25.78 12.72
CA GLY A 161 -9.97 24.86 11.59
C GLY A 161 -11.35 24.25 11.40
N SER A 162 -11.63 23.73 10.20
CA SER A 162 -12.84 22.96 9.93
C SER A 162 -12.53 21.49 10.08
N PHE A 163 -13.13 20.85 11.06
CA PHE A 163 -13.00 19.42 11.29
C PHE A 163 -14.34 18.82 11.75
N LEU A 164 -14.46 17.51 11.60
CA LEU A 164 -15.59 16.73 12.01
C LEU A 164 -15.10 15.57 12.88
N ILE A 165 -15.65 15.42 14.07
CA ILE A 165 -15.41 14.24 14.89
C ILE A 165 -16.36 13.15 14.40
N CYS A 166 -15.82 12.12 13.78
CA CYS A 166 -16.58 11.03 13.18
C CYS A 166 -16.82 9.89 14.17
N VAL A 167 -15.81 9.59 14.99
CA VAL A 167 -15.81 8.43 15.89
C VAL A 167 -15.06 8.78 17.17
N ILE A 168 -15.54 8.27 18.30
CA ILE A 168 -14.86 8.27 19.58
C ILE A 168 -14.74 6.81 20.03
N GLU A 169 -13.53 6.36 20.33
CA GLU A 169 -13.27 5.07 20.97
C GLU A 169 -13.03 5.29 22.46
N ARG A 170 -13.77 4.57 23.30
CA ARG A 170 -13.66 4.63 24.76
C ARG A 170 -13.87 3.24 25.35
N ASN A 171 -12.91 2.77 26.16
CA ASN A 171 -12.99 1.44 26.80
C ASN A 171 -13.28 0.31 25.80
N HIS A 172 -12.68 0.37 24.59
CA HIS A 172 -12.92 -0.54 23.46
C HIS A 172 -14.34 -0.47 22.86
N GLU A 173 -15.14 0.51 23.24
CA GLU A 173 -16.42 0.77 22.59
C GLU A 173 -16.30 1.91 21.57
N ILE A 174 -16.96 1.71 20.42
CA ILE A 174 -17.00 2.68 19.33
C ILE A 174 -18.29 3.49 19.45
N ILE A 175 -18.15 4.81 19.59
CA ILE A 175 -19.25 5.75 19.74
C ILE A 175 -19.27 6.67 18.51
N ILE A 176 -20.40 6.71 17.80
CA ILE A 176 -20.65 7.74 16.79
C ILE A 176 -21.21 8.95 17.54
N PRO A 177 -20.48 10.08 17.60
CA PRO A 177 -20.86 11.17 18.48
C PRO A 177 -22.11 11.91 18.01
N ASP A 178 -23.06 12.12 18.91
CA ASP A 178 -24.05 13.17 18.73
C ASP A 178 -23.44 14.53 19.11
N ARG A 179 -23.51 15.46 18.18
CA ARG A 179 -22.89 16.78 18.29
C ARG A 179 -23.30 17.56 19.55
N LYS A 180 -24.49 17.30 20.11
CA LYS A 180 -25.04 18.06 21.23
C LYS A 180 -24.77 17.45 22.59
N SER A 181 -24.72 16.13 22.69
CA SER A 181 -24.71 15.42 23.97
C SER A 181 -23.40 14.71 24.29
N THR A 182 -22.66 14.28 23.29
CA THR A 182 -21.45 13.47 23.49
C THR A 182 -20.30 14.31 24.04
N ARG A 183 -19.66 13.83 25.13
CA ARG A 183 -18.44 14.41 25.70
C ARG A 183 -17.23 13.60 25.31
N LEU A 184 -16.08 14.26 25.22
CA LEU A 184 -14.79 13.61 25.10
C LEU A 184 -14.34 13.16 26.49
N ASN A 185 -13.90 11.92 26.66
CA ASN A 185 -13.35 11.38 27.93
C ASN A 185 -14.25 11.41 29.18
N SER A 186 -15.50 11.32 29.08
CA SER A 186 -16.35 11.17 30.28
C SER A 186 -16.75 9.71 30.55
#